data_c38644cc0c9c410ae3523887fd15900d
#
_entry.id   c38644cc0c9c410ae3523887fd15900d
#
_cell.length_a   1.000
_cell.length_b   1.000
_cell.length_c   1.000
_cell.angle_alpha   90.00
_cell.angle_beta   90.00
_cell.angle_gamma   90.00
#
_symmetry.space_group_name_H-M   'P 1'
#
loop_
_entity.id
_entity.type
_entity.pdbx_description
1 polymer ?
#
loop_
_entity_poly.entity_id
_entity_poly.type
_entity_poly.pdbx_seq_one_letter_code
_entity_poly.pdbx_strand_id
1 'polypeptide(L)' 'MKVYLIVEVDAYNFEYLTPKCFANREKAEEYCRENNIDTYNYLQQCADEYEKSGNYVILEVRELEVIEEWNYTN' A
#
# COMPACT_ATOMS: atom_id res chain seq x y z
N MET A 1 19.08 -6.96 -1.25
CA MET A 1 17.88 -7.52 -0.55
C MET A 1 16.67 -6.65 -0.86
N LYS A 2 15.54 -7.30 -1.13
CA LYS A 2 14.31 -6.57 -1.38
C LYS A 2 13.41 -6.60 -0.16
N VAL A 3 12.72 -5.49 0.08
CA VAL A 3 11.67 -5.41 1.06
C VAL A 3 10.41 -4.89 0.40
N TYR A 4 9.29 -5.08 1.04
CA TYR A 4 7.98 -4.76 0.49
C TYR A 4 7.27 -3.82 1.44
N LEU A 5 7.25 -2.55 1.03
CA LEU A 5 6.64 -1.49 1.84
C LEU A 5 5.14 -1.50 1.65
N ILE A 6 4.45 -1.14 2.72
CA ILE A 6 3.01 -0.90 2.66
C ILE A 6 2.81 0.60 2.52
N VAL A 7 2.07 1.00 1.50
CA VAL A 7 1.70 2.40 1.31
C VAL A 7 0.18 2.53 1.34
N GLU A 8 -0.28 3.69 1.77
CA GLU A 8 -1.70 4.04 1.71
C GLU A 8 -1.92 4.88 0.47
N VAL A 9 -2.88 4.48 -0.36
CA VAL A 9 -3.22 5.21 -1.58
C VAL A 9 -4.62 5.76 -1.40
N ASP A 10 -4.78 7.08 -1.48
CA ASP A 10 -6.08 7.72 -1.28
C ASP A 10 -6.90 7.77 -2.58
N ALA A 11 -8.09 8.34 -2.48
CA ALA A 11 -9.02 8.43 -3.61
C ALA A 11 -8.46 9.24 -4.78
N TYR A 12 -7.46 10.06 -4.55
CA TYR A 12 -6.83 10.90 -5.58
C TYR A 12 -5.50 10.32 -6.05
N ASN A 13 -5.18 9.11 -5.64
CA ASN A 13 -3.95 8.40 -6.00
C ASN A 13 -2.66 8.98 -5.39
N PHE A 14 -2.79 9.75 -4.32
CA PHE A 14 -1.62 10.14 -3.54
C PHE A 14 -1.21 8.99 -2.65
N GLU A 15 0.10 8.77 -2.55
CA GLU A 15 0.65 7.69 -1.78
C GLU A 15 1.30 8.22 -0.51
N TYR A 16 1.05 7.52 0.60
CA TYR A 16 1.62 7.87 1.89
C TYR A 16 2.31 6.64 2.45
N LEU A 17 3.57 6.81 2.85
CA LEU A 17 4.33 5.71 3.44
C LEU A 17 3.76 5.36 4.81
N THR A 18 3.72 4.07 5.10
CA THR A 18 3.43 3.60 6.45
C THR A 18 4.74 3.10 7.08
N PRO A 19 4.81 2.97 8.41
CA PRO A 19 5.99 2.42 9.05
C PRO A 19 6.03 0.89 9.01
N LYS A 20 5.48 0.28 7.97
CA LYS A 20 5.39 -1.18 7.86
C LYS A 20 6.05 -1.66 6.59
N CYS A 21 6.85 -2.71 6.73
CA CYS A 21 7.41 -3.41 5.59
C CYS A 21 7.55 -4.90 5.91
N PHE A 22 7.64 -5.68 4.85
CA PHE A 22 7.76 -7.12 4.95
C PHE A 22 8.95 -7.58 4.12
N ALA A 23 9.57 -8.67 4.56
CA ALA A 23 10.66 -9.29 3.79
C ALA A 23 10.11 -10.18 2.66
N ASN A 24 8.83 -10.51 2.70
CA ASN A 24 8.19 -11.43 1.78
C ASN A 24 6.99 -10.75 1.11
N ARG A 25 6.97 -10.78 -0.23
CA ARG A 25 5.89 -10.14 -0.99
C ARG A 25 4.52 -10.75 -0.68
N GLU A 26 4.43 -12.06 -0.56
CA GLU A 26 3.15 -12.71 -0.30
C GLU A 26 2.55 -12.28 1.04
N LYS A 27 3.41 -12.11 2.05
CA LYS A 27 2.95 -11.64 3.36
C LYS A 27 2.50 -10.19 3.29
N ALA A 28 3.19 -9.36 2.53
CA ALA A 28 2.79 -7.97 2.33
C ALA A 28 1.43 -7.88 1.63
N GLU A 29 1.24 -8.69 0.59
CA GLU A 29 -0.01 -8.72 -0.16
C GLU A 29 -1.17 -9.23 0.69
N GLU A 30 -0.91 -10.25 1.51
CA GLU A 30 -1.91 -10.78 2.42
C GLU A 30 -2.33 -9.72 3.43
N TYR A 31 -1.37 -9.00 3.99
CA TYR A 31 -1.64 -7.90 4.91
C TYR A 31 -2.53 -6.84 4.27
N CYS A 32 -2.19 -6.43 3.06
CA CYS A 32 -3.01 -5.44 2.33
C CYS A 32 -4.40 -5.96 2.07
N ARG A 33 -4.53 -7.19 1.63
CA ARG A 33 -5.82 -7.80 1.31
C ARG A 33 -6.73 -7.84 2.52
N GLU A 34 -6.21 -8.29 3.66
CA GLU A 34 -6.98 -8.38 4.90
C GLU A 34 -7.40 -7.01 5.41
N ASN A 35 -6.53 -6.03 5.28
CA ASN A 35 -6.82 -4.69 5.78
C ASN A 35 -7.65 -3.85 4.82
N ASN A 36 -7.79 -4.27 3.57
CA ASN A 36 -8.60 -3.58 2.58
C ASN A 36 -10.04 -4.08 2.49
N ILE A 37 -10.38 -5.17 3.17
CA ILE A 37 -11.69 -5.80 3.03
C ILE A 37 -12.83 -4.82 3.30
N ASP A 38 -12.77 -4.09 4.40
CA ASP A 38 -13.83 -3.16 4.77
C ASP A 38 -13.94 -2.01 3.76
N THR A 39 -12.81 -1.53 3.27
CA THR A 39 -12.77 -0.46 2.28
C THR A 39 -13.40 -0.92 0.97
N TYR A 40 -13.05 -2.11 0.51
CA TYR A 40 -13.61 -2.66 -0.71
C TYR A 40 -15.12 -2.89 -0.57
N ASN A 41 -15.57 -3.38 0.58
CA ASN A 41 -16.99 -3.56 0.82
C ASN A 41 -17.73 -2.23 0.79
N TYR A 42 -17.16 -1.20 1.41
CA TYR A 42 -17.72 0.14 1.35
C TYR A 42 -17.84 0.65 -0.08
N LEU A 43 -16.76 0.50 -0.87
CA LEU A 43 -16.75 0.98 -2.24
C LEU A 43 -17.77 0.24 -3.12
N GLN A 44 -17.98 -1.04 -2.87
CA GLN A 44 -18.98 -1.82 -3.62
C GLN A 44 -20.41 -1.38 -3.29
N GLN A 45 -20.63 -0.85 -2.11
CA GLN A 45 -21.94 -0.37 -1.68
C GLN A 45 -22.27 1.02 -2.21
N CYS A 46 -21.27 1.75 -2.70
CA CYS A 46 -21.49 3.10 -3.22
C CYS A 46 -22.19 3.03 -4.57
N ALA A 47 -23.28 3.79 -4.70
CA ALA A 47 -24.12 3.76 -5.89
C ALA A 47 -23.50 4.54 -7.07
N ASP A 48 -22.68 5.55 -6.78
CA ASP A 48 -22.08 6.38 -7.81
C ASP A 48 -20.73 6.93 -7.35
N GLU A 49 -20.07 7.66 -8.26
CA GLU A 49 -18.76 8.21 -8.00
C GLU A 49 -18.75 9.26 -6.90
N TYR A 50 -19.85 9.96 -6.71
CA TYR A 50 -19.97 10.93 -5.62
C TYR A 50 -19.85 10.24 -4.26
N GLU A 51 -20.52 9.13 -4.10
CA GLU A 51 -20.45 8.38 -2.87
C GLU A 51 -19.03 7.83 -2.64
N LYS A 52 -18.34 7.50 -3.73
CA LYS A 52 -16.97 7.00 -3.66
C LYS A 52 -15.94 8.08 -3.41
N SER A 53 -16.29 9.34 -3.56
CA SER A 53 -15.37 10.46 -3.43
C SER A 53 -15.03 10.83 -2.00
N GLY A 54 -15.29 9.94 -1.06
CA GLY A 54 -14.99 10.17 0.34
C GLY A 54 -13.53 9.94 0.70
N ASN A 55 -13.27 10.01 1.98
CA ASN A 55 -11.93 9.80 2.52
C ASN A 55 -11.67 8.32 2.72
N TYR A 56 -11.19 7.66 1.70
CA TYR A 56 -10.78 6.28 1.85
C TYR A 56 -9.33 6.11 1.40
N VAL A 57 -8.68 5.09 1.95
CA VAL A 57 -7.36 4.69 1.51
C VAL A 57 -7.36 3.19 1.25
N ILE A 58 -6.54 2.78 0.31
CA ILE A 58 -6.30 1.37 0.01
C ILE A 58 -4.83 1.12 0.24
N LEU A 59 -4.52 0.01 0.87
CA LEU A 59 -3.13 -0.38 1.11
C LEU A 59 -2.59 -1.12 -0.10
N GLU A 60 -1.40 -0.74 -0.53
CA GLU A 60 -0.73 -1.39 -1.64
C GLU A 60 0.71 -1.68 -1.28
N VAL A 61 1.31 -2.60 -2.01
CA VAL A 61 2.69 -3.03 -1.80
C VAL A 61 3.59 -2.29 -2.79
N ARG A 62 4.73 -1.81 -2.30
CA ARG A 62 5.78 -1.24 -3.15
C ARG A 62 7.08 -1.96 -2.85
N GLU A 63 7.71 -2.47 -3.89
CA GLU A 63 8.99 -3.16 -3.76
C GLU A 63 10.11 -2.14 -3.65
N LEU A 64 11.02 -2.37 -2.72
CA LEU A 64 12.15 -1.50 -2.49
C LEU A 64 13.42 -2.33 -2.36
N GLU A 65 14.46 -1.92 -3.06
CA GLU A 65 15.77 -2.56 -2.94
C GLU A 65 16.53 -1.94 -1.76
N VAL A 66 16.98 -2.80 -0.86
CA VAL A 66 17.79 -2.37 0.27
C VAL A 66 19.26 -2.44 -0.14
N ILE A 67 19.94 -1.32 -0.03
CA ILE A 67 21.39 -1.25 -0.29
C ILE A 67 22.08 -1.63 1.00
N GLU A 68 22.63 -2.84 1.03
CA GLU A 68 23.32 -3.36 2.21
C GLU A 68 24.73 -2.80 2.36
N GLU A 69 25.32 -2.37 1.27
CA GLU A 69 26.66 -1.87 1.27
C GLU A 69 26.75 -0.61 0.40
N TRP A 70 27.21 0.46 0.99
CA TRP A 70 27.33 1.73 0.29
C TRP A 70 28.82 2.03 0.03
N ASN A 71 29.14 2.29 -1.23
CA ASN A 71 30.51 2.60 -1.63
C ASN A 71 30.60 3.98 -2.25
N TYR A 72 31.37 4.85 -1.60
CA TYR A 72 31.56 6.22 -2.06
C TYR A 72 32.68 6.39 -3.09
N THR A 73 33.46 5.37 -3.31
CA THR A 73 34.56 5.49 -4.28
C THR A 73 34.02 5.46 -5.69
N ASN A 74 34.41 6.42 -6.46
CA ASN A 74 34.04 6.53 -7.87
C ASN A 74 35.28 6.47 -8.73
#